data_370b8921d220287738e1705d3c60260e
#
_entry.id   370b8921d220287738e1705d3c60260e
#
_cell.length_a   1.000
_cell.length_b   1.000
_cell.length_c   1.000
_cell.angle_alpha   90.00
_cell.angle_beta   90.00
_cell.angle_gamma   90.00
#
_symmetry.space_group_name_H-M   'P 1'
#
loop_
_entity.id
_entity.type
_entity.pdbx_description
1 polymer ?
#
loop_
_entity_poly.entity_id
_entity_poly.type
_entity_poly.pdbx_seq_one_letter_code
_entity_poly.pdbx_strand_id
1 'polypeptide(L)'
;LTSIFLQLPRPLRFNENNFSESLTDSETILTTLRLNTLDGPIIGFAKGGPLENYNLRAEINDSNHGKRNTIFLEPIAVSMGYWGLGAGHRLRQSFLMQAHIMNYDYLTSFAFRDVIASRVNGMEKAEFVTKFDPERWDYYRISL
;
A
#
# COMPACT_ATOMS: atom_id res chain seq x y z
N LEU A 1 -7.00 -7.45 12.59
CA LEU A 1 -6.64 -6.46 11.55
C LEU A 1 -6.95 -5.03 11.98
N THR A 2 -8.14 -4.78 12.52
CA THR A 2 -8.56 -3.42 12.92
C THR A 2 -7.59 -2.77 13.91
N SER A 3 -7.12 -3.50 14.91
CA SER A 3 -6.18 -2.97 15.90
C SER A 3 -4.83 -2.57 15.28
N ILE A 4 -4.37 -3.30 14.28
CA ILE A 4 -3.15 -2.99 13.54
C ILE A 4 -3.37 -1.77 12.63
N PHE A 5 -4.52 -1.72 11.97
CA PHE A 5 -4.91 -0.58 11.13
C PHE A 5 -4.93 0.74 11.91
N LEU A 6 -5.44 0.71 13.13
CA LEU A 6 -5.52 1.90 13.99
C LEU A 6 -4.15 2.39 14.49
N GLN A 7 -3.07 1.62 14.30
CA GLN A 7 -1.71 2.07 14.58
C GLN A 7 -1.14 2.98 13.48
N LEU A 8 -1.76 3.01 12.29
CA LEU A 8 -1.37 3.93 11.23
C LEU A 8 -1.71 5.38 11.61
N PRO A 9 -0.89 6.36 11.19
CA PRO A 9 -1.26 7.77 11.28
C PRO A 9 -2.58 8.05 10.54
N ARG A 10 -3.43 8.90 11.09
CA ARG A 10 -4.76 9.18 10.51
C ARG A 10 -4.74 9.55 9.02
N PRO A 11 -3.83 10.41 8.55
CA PRO A 11 -3.79 10.75 7.12
C PRO A 11 -3.54 9.56 6.20
N LEU A 12 -3.06 8.45 6.74
CA LEU A 12 -2.74 7.23 5.99
C LEU A 12 -3.80 6.13 6.15
N ARG A 13 -4.91 6.42 6.85
CA ARG A 13 -6.01 5.47 7.03
C ARG A 13 -7.06 5.68 5.95
N PHE A 14 -7.04 4.84 4.96
CA PHE A 14 -8.06 4.85 3.89
C PHE A 14 -9.25 3.98 4.31
N ASN A 15 -10.44 4.44 3.96
CA ASN A 15 -11.69 3.73 4.26
C ASN A 15 -11.89 3.43 5.76
N GLU A 16 -11.48 4.35 6.64
CA GLU A 16 -11.54 4.17 8.09
C GLU A 16 -12.94 3.82 8.58
N ASN A 17 -13.98 4.46 8.04
CA ASN A 17 -15.36 4.27 8.46
C ASN A 17 -15.97 2.94 8.01
N ASN A 18 -15.44 2.30 6.99
CA ASN A 18 -15.92 1.04 6.44
C ASN A 18 -14.80 0.02 6.21
N PHE A 19 -13.81 0.04 7.08
CA PHE A 19 -12.63 -0.81 6.94
C PHE A 19 -12.98 -2.30 6.84
N SER A 20 -13.87 -2.78 7.71
CA SER A 20 -14.29 -4.19 7.70
C SER A 20 -15.00 -4.59 6.40
N GLU A 21 -15.83 -3.69 5.85
CA GLU A 21 -16.51 -3.94 4.58
C GLU A 21 -15.52 -3.95 3.41
N SER A 22 -14.53 -3.06 3.45
CA SER A 22 -13.50 -2.99 2.40
C SER A 22 -12.67 -4.27 2.30
N LEU A 23 -12.55 -5.04 3.38
CA LEU A 23 -11.81 -6.30 3.38
C LEU A 23 -12.53 -7.40 2.57
N THR A 24 -13.84 -7.30 2.39
CA THR A 24 -14.66 -8.30 1.69
C THR A 24 -15.01 -7.89 0.26
N ASP A 25 -14.60 -6.71 -0.18
CA ASP A 25 -14.78 -6.26 -1.55
C ASP A 25 -14.01 -7.18 -2.51
N SER A 26 -14.66 -7.62 -3.59
CA SER A 26 -14.09 -8.57 -4.56
C SER A 26 -12.88 -8.01 -5.32
N GLU A 27 -12.76 -6.69 -5.42
CA GLU A 27 -11.63 -6.02 -6.08
C GLU A 27 -10.48 -5.72 -5.11
N THR A 28 -10.68 -5.89 -3.81
CA THR A 28 -9.65 -5.66 -2.80
C THR A 28 -8.65 -6.81 -2.78
N ILE A 29 -7.36 -6.45 -2.85
CA ILE A 29 -6.27 -7.38 -2.55
C ILE A 29 -5.90 -7.20 -1.09
N LEU A 30 -5.85 -8.30 -0.36
CA LEU A 30 -5.41 -8.33 1.03
C LEU A 30 -4.35 -9.40 1.21
N THR A 31 -3.17 -9.01 1.64
CA THR A 31 -2.11 -9.93 2.06
C THR A 31 -1.85 -9.77 3.55
N THR A 32 -1.69 -10.87 4.25
CA THR A 32 -1.44 -10.88 5.69
C THR A 32 -0.13 -11.58 6.02
N LEU A 33 0.51 -11.14 7.09
CA LEU A 33 1.69 -11.77 7.64
C LEU A 33 1.36 -12.32 9.02
N ARG A 34 1.60 -13.61 9.21
CA ARG A 34 1.36 -14.31 10.47
C ARG A 34 2.67 -14.66 11.15
N LEU A 35 2.64 -14.72 12.46
CA LEU A 35 3.82 -15.08 13.25
C LEU A 35 4.01 -16.61 13.24
N ASN A 36 5.19 -17.05 12.81
CA ASN A 36 5.73 -18.42 12.84
C ASN A 36 4.96 -19.49 12.05
N THR A 37 3.61 -19.47 12.00
CA THR A 37 2.80 -20.50 11.36
C THR A 37 1.60 -19.89 10.62
N LEU A 38 0.98 -20.69 9.74
CA LEU A 38 -0.25 -20.28 9.04
C LEU A 38 -1.41 -19.98 9.99
N ASP A 39 -1.42 -20.60 11.17
CA ASP A 39 -2.45 -20.41 12.21
C ASP A 39 -2.02 -19.40 13.28
N GLY A 40 -0.84 -18.83 13.16
CA GLY A 40 -0.32 -17.83 14.09
C GLY A 40 -1.09 -16.51 14.02
N PRO A 41 -0.88 -15.63 15.04
CA PRO A 41 -1.52 -14.32 15.04
C PRO A 41 -1.06 -13.49 13.86
N ILE A 42 -1.97 -12.69 13.30
CA ILE A 42 -1.65 -11.71 12.25
C ILE A 42 -0.86 -10.56 12.89
N ILE A 43 0.31 -10.29 12.36
CA ILE A 43 1.20 -9.21 12.82
C ILE A 43 1.28 -8.04 11.85
N GLY A 44 0.73 -8.19 10.66
CA GLY A 44 0.70 -7.11 9.67
C GLY A 44 -0.15 -7.46 8.46
N PHE A 45 -0.48 -6.45 7.66
CA PHE A 45 -1.20 -6.65 6.43
C PHE A 45 -0.89 -5.55 5.40
N ALA A 46 -1.08 -5.88 4.14
CA ALA A 46 -1.11 -4.95 3.01
C ALA A 46 -2.47 -5.07 2.33
N LYS A 47 -3.11 -3.95 2.07
CA LYS A 47 -4.41 -3.88 1.44
C LYS A 47 -4.40 -2.84 0.33
N GLY A 48 -5.15 -3.10 -0.72
CA GLY A 48 -5.31 -2.16 -1.81
C GLY A 48 -6.36 -2.64 -2.81
N GLY A 49 -6.55 -1.86 -3.85
CA GLY A 49 -7.51 -2.14 -4.90
C GLY A 49 -7.34 -1.21 -6.08
N PRO A 50 -8.22 -1.28 -7.08
CA PRO A 50 -8.15 -0.39 -8.23
C PRO A 50 -8.05 1.07 -7.80
N LEU A 51 -7.19 1.83 -8.47
CA LEU A 51 -7.01 3.26 -8.18
C LEU A 51 -8.34 4.01 -8.22
N GLU A 52 -9.26 3.61 -9.11
CA GLU A 52 -10.58 4.21 -9.28
C GLU A 52 -11.48 4.11 -8.03
N ASN A 53 -11.19 3.17 -7.13
CA ASN A 53 -11.94 3.01 -5.88
C ASN A 53 -11.47 3.96 -4.77
N TYR A 54 -10.48 4.80 -5.04
CA TYR A 54 -9.90 5.71 -4.04
C TYR A 54 -10.10 7.16 -4.42
N ASN A 55 -10.57 7.95 -3.46
CA ASN A 55 -10.63 9.39 -3.55
C ASN A 55 -9.37 9.97 -2.92
N LEU A 56 -8.35 10.20 -3.74
CA LEU A 56 -7.13 10.84 -3.30
C LEU A 56 -7.37 12.34 -3.11
N ARG A 57 -6.53 13.00 -2.33
CA ARG A 57 -6.63 14.45 -2.13
C ARG A 57 -6.53 15.21 -3.46
N ALA A 58 -7.16 16.37 -3.54
CA ALA A 58 -7.26 17.16 -4.78
C ALA A 58 -5.90 17.53 -5.39
N GLU A 59 -4.86 17.67 -4.57
CA GLU A 59 -3.50 17.94 -5.02
C GLU A 59 -2.80 16.72 -5.64
N ILE A 60 -3.38 15.52 -5.49
CA ILE A 60 -2.88 14.31 -6.12
C ILE A 60 -3.72 14.02 -7.36
N ASN A 61 -3.18 14.40 -8.51
CA ASN A 61 -3.82 14.17 -9.80
C ASN A 61 -3.04 13.09 -10.56
N ASP A 62 -3.46 11.83 -10.41
CA ASP A 62 -2.83 10.72 -11.12
C ASP A 62 -3.47 10.56 -12.50
N SER A 63 -2.65 10.69 -13.54
CA SER A 63 -3.09 10.57 -14.94
C SER A 63 -3.63 9.18 -15.29
N ASN A 64 -3.35 8.18 -14.47
CA ASN A 64 -3.85 6.81 -14.67
C ASN A 64 -5.22 6.56 -14.04
N HIS A 65 -5.73 7.51 -13.24
CA HIS A 65 -7.08 7.39 -12.68
C HIS A 65 -8.12 7.36 -13.81
N GLY A 66 -8.95 6.33 -13.81
CA GLY A 66 -9.95 6.08 -14.84
C GLY A 66 -9.48 5.17 -15.98
N LYS A 67 -8.19 4.85 -16.06
CA LYS A 67 -7.66 3.94 -17.09
C LYS A 67 -7.77 2.46 -16.73
N ARG A 68 -8.11 2.13 -15.48
CA ARG A 68 -8.27 0.78 -14.95
C ARG A 68 -7.04 -0.11 -15.15
N ASN A 69 -5.86 0.47 -15.10
CA ASN A 69 -4.58 -0.21 -15.29
C ASN A 69 -3.68 -0.12 -14.05
N THR A 70 -4.13 0.56 -13.00
CA THR A 70 -3.32 0.86 -11.82
C THR A 70 -4.01 0.38 -10.56
N ILE A 71 -3.25 -0.31 -9.72
CA ILE A 71 -3.69 -0.67 -8.38
C ILE A 71 -3.08 0.32 -7.37
N PHE A 72 -3.89 0.72 -6.39
CA PHE A 72 -3.41 1.53 -5.27
C PHE A 72 -3.15 0.63 -4.07
N LEU A 73 -1.93 0.70 -3.55
CA LEU A 73 -1.54 0.06 -2.30
C LEU A 73 -1.67 1.07 -1.17
N GLU A 74 -2.58 0.79 -0.24
CA GLU A 74 -2.70 1.56 0.99
C GLU A 74 -1.43 1.40 1.85
N PRO A 75 -1.14 2.32 2.77
CA PRO A 75 0.01 2.16 3.65
C PRO A 75 -0.02 0.83 4.39
N ILE A 76 1.10 0.11 4.31
CA ILE A 76 1.24 -1.20 4.93
C ILE A 76 1.25 -1.02 6.45
N ALA A 77 0.45 -1.83 7.14
CA ALA A 77 0.34 -1.81 8.59
C ALA A 77 1.04 -3.03 9.20
N VAL A 78 1.95 -2.77 10.13
CA VAL A 78 2.65 -3.80 10.90
C VAL A 78 2.53 -3.45 12.37
N SER A 79 2.21 -4.45 13.20
CA SER A 79 2.16 -4.27 14.65
C SER A 79 3.50 -3.77 15.18
N MET A 80 3.46 -2.76 16.07
CA MET A 80 4.66 -2.05 16.55
C MET A 80 5.76 -2.97 17.08
N GLY A 81 5.40 -4.05 17.76
CA GLY A 81 6.38 -5.00 18.30
C GLY A 81 7.20 -5.74 17.24
N TYR A 82 6.83 -5.62 15.98
CA TYR A 82 7.46 -6.32 14.86
C TYR A 82 8.08 -5.36 13.84
N TRP A 83 8.20 -4.09 14.17
CA TRP A 83 8.85 -3.10 13.30
C TRP A 83 10.36 -3.39 13.20
N GLY A 84 10.93 -3.07 12.04
CA GLY A 84 12.36 -3.23 11.79
C GLY A 84 12.82 -4.66 11.50
N LEU A 85 11.89 -5.61 11.36
CA LEU A 85 12.19 -7.03 11.11
C LEU A 85 11.92 -7.47 9.67
N GLY A 86 11.67 -6.52 8.76
CA GLY A 86 11.43 -6.81 7.35
C GLY A 86 9.99 -7.21 7.02
N ALA A 87 9.05 -7.11 7.98
CA ALA A 87 7.65 -7.48 7.77
C ALA A 87 6.98 -6.66 6.68
N GLY A 88 7.18 -5.35 6.68
CA GLY A 88 6.62 -4.46 5.66
C GLY A 88 7.14 -4.77 4.26
N HIS A 89 8.42 -5.07 4.14
CA HIS A 89 9.04 -5.48 2.87
C HIS A 89 8.42 -6.78 2.33
N ARG A 90 8.25 -7.77 3.17
CA ARG A 90 7.64 -9.05 2.79
C ARG A 90 6.20 -8.89 2.34
N LEU A 91 5.41 -8.10 3.08
CA LEU A 91 4.03 -7.79 2.72
C LEU A 91 3.95 -7.06 1.37
N ARG A 92 4.84 -6.10 1.16
CA ARG A 92 4.92 -5.36 -0.09
C ARG A 92 5.25 -6.27 -1.27
N GLN A 93 6.22 -7.16 -1.13
CA GLN A 93 6.60 -8.11 -2.17
C GLN A 93 5.44 -9.05 -2.54
N SER A 94 4.72 -9.56 -1.56
CA SER A 94 3.54 -10.40 -1.80
C SER A 94 2.43 -9.64 -2.51
N PHE A 95 2.19 -8.40 -2.13
CA PHE A 95 1.18 -7.55 -2.78
C PHE A 95 1.55 -7.24 -4.23
N LEU A 96 2.81 -6.89 -4.49
CA LEU A 96 3.31 -6.65 -5.85
C LEU A 96 3.14 -7.87 -6.74
N MET A 97 3.48 -9.04 -6.23
CA MET A 97 3.31 -10.30 -6.95
C MET A 97 1.84 -10.55 -7.31
N GLN A 98 0.94 -10.35 -6.37
CA GLN A 98 -0.49 -10.52 -6.59
C GLN A 98 -1.02 -9.51 -7.62
N ALA A 99 -0.61 -8.26 -7.53
CA ALA A 99 -0.99 -7.23 -8.49
C ALA A 99 -0.51 -7.57 -9.91
N HIS A 100 0.69 -8.10 -10.03
CA HIS A 100 1.24 -8.56 -11.31
C HIS A 100 0.44 -9.73 -11.90
N ILE A 101 0.09 -10.72 -11.06
CA ILE A 101 -0.74 -11.86 -11.46
C ILE A 101 -2.12 -11.39 -11.95
N MET A 102 -2.67 -10.34 -11.36
CA MET A 102 -3.96 -9.76 -11.77
C MET A 102 -3.87 -8.84 -12.98
N ASN A 103 -2.70 -8.77 -13.64
CA ASN A 103 -2.44 -8.01 -14.86
C ASN A 103 -2.58 -6.48 -14.72
N TYR A 104 -2.30 -5.92 -13.56
CA TYR A 104 -2.13 -4.48 -13.45
C TYR A 104 -0.81 -4.04 -14.06
N ASP A 105 -0.81 -2.90 -14.74
CA ASP A 105 0.40 -2.34 -15.35
C ASP A 105 1.21 -1.52 -14.36
N TYR A 106 0.53 -0.88 -13.40
CA TYR A 106 1.15 0.01 -12.42
C TYR A 106 0.61 -0.22 -11.03
N LEU A 107 1.44 0.11 -10.06
CA LEU A 107 1.07 0.22 -8.65
C LEU A 107 1.42 1.62 -8.17
N THR A 108 0.51 2.26 -7.45
CA THR A 108 0.77 3.53 -6.79
C THR A 108 0.59 3.41 -5.29
N SER A 109 1.32 4.21 -4.55
CA SER A 109 1.27 4.24 -3.09
C SER A 109 1.93 5.50 -2.54
N PHE A 110 1.86 5.66 -1.23
CA PHE A 110 2.60 6.68 -0.50
C PHE A 110 3.83 6.06 0.18
N ALA A 111 4.93 6.80 0.19
CA ALA A 111 6.12 6.40 0.93
C ALA A 111 6.86 7.61 1.46
N PHE A 112 7.66 7.42 2.50
CA PHE A 112 8.61 8.42 2.93
C PHE A 112 9.57 8.75 1.78
N ARG A 113 9.91 10.03 1.66
CA ARG A 113 10.75 10.55 0.58
C ARG A 113 12.06 9.79 0.41
N ASP A 114 12.73 9.49 1.51
CA ASP A 114 14.00 8.76 1.51
C ASP A 114 13.85 7.31 1.03
N VAL A 115 12.69 6.71 1.30
CA VAL A 115 12.39 5.34 0.86
C VAL A 115 12.22 5.29 -0.67
N ILE A 116 11.59 6.30 -1.28
CA ILE A 116 11.46 6.36 -2.74
C ILE A 116 12.85 6.47 -3.39
N ALA A 117 13.70 7.34 -2.90
CA ALA A 117 15.06 7.48 -3.40
C ALA A 117 15.85 6.17 -3.31
N SER A 118 15.73 5.45 -2.20
CA SER A 118 16.36 4.16 -2.01
C SER A 118 15.86 3.10 -3.01
N ARG A 119 14.57 3.09 -3.30
CA ARG A 119 13.98 2.16 -4.28
C ARG A 119 14.46 2.43 -5.70
N VAL A 120 14.52 3.70 -6.09
CA VAL A 120 15.04 4.09 -7.40
C VAL A 120 16.50 3.66 -7.54
N ASN A 121 17.32 3.89 -6.53
CA ASN A 121 18.72 3.48 -6.52
C ASN A 121 18.88 1.95 -6.52
N GLY A 122 17.91 1.22 -5.96
CA GLY A 122 17.86 -0.24 -5.97
C GLY A 122 17.34 -0.85 -7.27
N MET A 123 17.27 -0.06 -8.35
CA MET A 123 16.78 -0.48 -9.68
C MET A 123 15.30 -0.84 -9.71
N GLU A 124 14.51 -0.48 -8.72
CA GLU A 124 13.07 -0.60 -8.77
C GLU A 124 12.52 0.48 -9.71
N LYS A 125 11.55 0.13 -10.55
CA LYS A 125 10.94 1.04 -11.55
C LYS A 125 9.93 1.99 -10.88
N ALA A 126 10.37 2.71 -9.86
CA ALA A 126 9.56 3.66 -9.14
C ALA A 126 9.75 5.08 -9.70
N GLU A 127 8.67 5.81 -9.86
CA GLU A 127 8.71 7.22 -10.24
C GLU A 127 7.93 8.07 -9.24
N PHE A 128 8.47 9.24 -8.94
CA PHE A 128 7.80 10.26 -8.16
C PHE A 128 6.62 10.84 -8.98
N VAL A 129 5.44 10.90 -8.38
CA VAL A 129 4.26 11.50 -9.01
C VAL A 129 3.97 12.88 -8.41
N THR A 130 3.78 12.96 -7.09
CA THR A 130 3.53 14.23 -6.40
C THR A 130 3.75 14.11 -4.90
N LYS A 131 3.88 15.27 -4.23
CA LYS A 131 3.94 15.32 -2.78
C LYS A 131 2.55 15.14 -2.18
N PHE A 132 2.46 14.28 -1.18
CA PHE A 132 1.25 14.12 -0.36
C PHE A 132 1.32 14.97 0.91
N ASP A 133 2.38 14.81 1.68
CA ASP A 133 2.73 15.64 2.82
C ASP A 133 4.08 16.28 2.50
N PRO A 134 4.17 17.63 2.42
CA PRO A 134 5.40 18.30 2.02
C PRO A 134 6.62 17.94 2.88
N GLU A 135 6.41 17.48 4.11
CA GLU A 135 7.49 17.21 5.03
C GLU A 135 7.93 15.75 5.06
N ARG A 136 7.05 14.79 4.72
CA ARG A 136 7.31 13.39 5.00
C ARG A 136 7.02 12.42 3.87
N TRP A 137 5.90 12.58 3.15
CA TRP A 137 5.38 11.56 2.25
C TRP A 137 5.25 12.07 0.84
N ASP A 138 5.60 11.22 -0.10
CA ASP A 138 5.39 11.46 -1.53
C ASP A 138 4.55 10.33 -2.12
N TYR A 139 3.82 10.66 -3.18
CA TYR A 139 3.05 9.72 -3.96
C TYR A 139 3.89 9.24 -5.13
N TYR A 140 4.02 7.95 -5.31
CA TYR A 140 4.87 7.35 -6.32
C TYR A 140 4.17 6.25 -7.10
N ARG A 141 4.73 5.91 -8.26
CA ARG A 141 4.24 4.85 -9.15
C ARG A 141 5.35 3.86 -9.43
N ILE A 142 4.99 2.58 -9.54
CA ILE A 142 5.86 1.49 -9.95
C ILE A 142 5.28 0.85 -11.21
N SER A 143 6.14 0.59 -12.20
CA SER A 143 5.79 -0.28 -13.33
C SER A 143 5.90 -1.74 -12.92
N LEU A 144 4.84 -2.47 -13.12
CA LEU A 144 4.75 -3.89 -12.77
C LEU A 144 5.27 -4.81 -13.88
#